data_4ea20ad810b59310d7d303236cbf88ba
#
_entry.id   4ea20ad810b59310d7d303236cbf88ba
#
_cell.length_a   1.000
_cell.length_b   1.000
_cell.length_c   1.000
_cell.angle_alpha   90.00
_cell.angle_beta   90.00
_cell.angle_gamma   90.00
#
_symmetry.space_group_name_H-M   'P 1'
#
loop_
_entity.id
_entity.type
_entity.pdbx_description
1 polymer ?
#
loop_
_entity_poly.entity_id
_entity_poly.type
_entity_poly.pdbx_seq_one_letter_code
_entity_poly.pdbx_strand_id
1 'polypeptide(L)'
;MKIKLDENLGPGIARLLADGGHDVCLVRDQGLSGKPDSVLIEVCRAEERCLVTLDLDFSHILNFPPSRYAGIAVLRLPEPISRQDLQEATRTLLEALGRRSIDRKLWIVSKGRVREYWSDDREP
;
A
#
# COMPACT_ATOMS: atom_id res chain seq x y z
N MET A 1 1.33 -4.28 -11.66
CA MET A 1 2.00 -3.04 -11.23
C MET A 1 3.13 -3.37 -10.27
N LYS A 2 3.96 -2.40 -9.97
CA LYS A 2 5.06 -2.57 -9.00
C LYS A 2 4.55 -2.25 -7.58
N ILE A 3 4.80 -3.15 -6.64
CA ILE A 3 4.33 -3.02 -5.26
C ILE A 3 5.51 -3.17 -4.29
N LYS A 4 5.52 -2.33 -3.24
CA LYS A 4 6.38 -2.49 -2.07
C LYS A 4 5.50 -2.96 -0.92
N LEU A 5 5.82 -4.12 -0.37
CA LEU A 5 5.05 -4.69 0.73
C LEU A 5 5.75 -4.45 2.06
N ASP A 6 5.05 -3.80 2.98
CA ASP A 6 5.60 -3.46 4.29
C ASP A 6 5.85 -4.72 5.14
N GLU A 7 6.73 -4.58 6.12
CA GLU A 7 7.29 -5.72 6.86
C GLU A 7 6.26 -6.55 7.64
N ASN A 8 5.13 -5.95 8.02
CA ASN A 8 4.11 -6.64 8.82
C ASN A 8 3.16 -7.50 7.99
N LEU A 9 3.32 -7.56 6.67
CA LEU A 9 2.39 -8.26 5.78
C LEU A 9 2.99 -9.57 5.31
N GLY A 10 3.86 -10.19 5.60
CA GLY A 10 4.39 -11.51 5.40
C GLY A 10 4.35 -12.09 3.98
N PRO A 11 5.00 -13.25 3.80
CA PRO A 11 5.16 -13.84 2.47
C PRO A 11 3.87 -14.38 1.87
N GLY A 12 2.87 -14.71 2.69
CA GLY A 12 1.58 -15.18 2.16
C GLY A 12 0.85 -14.09 1.40
N ILE A 13 0.90 -12.86 1.89
CA ILE A 13 0.29 -11.71 1.21
C ILE A 13 1.10 -11.36 -0.03
N ALA A 14 2.42 -11.43 0.05
CA ALA A 14 3.28 -11.21 -1.12
C ALA A 14 2.93 -12.19 -2.24
N ARG A 15 2.67 -13.45 -1.91
CA ARG A 15 2.31 -14.46 -2.89
C ARG A 15 0.96 -14.16 -3.54
N LEU A 16 -0.03 -13.75 -2.74
CA LEU A 16 -1.34 -13.38 -3.28
C LEU A 16 -1.21 -12.25 -4.31
N LEU A 17 -0.43 -11.23 -3.99
CA LEU A 17 -0.23 -10.12 -4.91
C LEU A 17 0.55 -10.53 -6.15
N ALA A 18 1.59 -11.34 -6.00
CA ALA A 18 2.39 -11.83 -7.12
C ALA A 18 1.54 -12.72 -8.04
N ASP A 19 0.71 -13.60 -7.47
CA ASP A 19 -0.18 -14.46 -8.24
C ASP A 19 -1.21 -13.64 -9.02
N GLY A 20 -1.54 -12.45 -8.51
CA GLY A 20 -2.42 -11.51 -9.20
C GLY A 20 -1.73 -10.74 -10.34
N GLY A 21 -0.48 -11.05 -10.64
CA GLY A 21 0.25 -10.45 -11.75
C GLY A 21 1.09 -9.24 -11.39
N HIS A 22 1.32 -8.97 -10.10
CA HIS A 22 2.07 -7.80 -9.66
C HIS A 22 3.51 -8.12 -9.33
N ASP A 23 4.39 -7.14 -9.53
CA ASP A 23 5.81 -7.22 -9.17
C ASP A 23 5.96 -6.76 -7.72
N VAL A 24 6.18 -7.71 -6.81
CA VAL A 24 6.18 -7.44 -5.37
C VAL A 24 7.61 -7.45 -4.82
N CYS A 25 7.97 -6.39 -4.13
CA CYS A 25 9.24 -6.28 -3.43
C CYS A 25 8.96 -6.12 -1.93
N LEU A 26 9.63 -6.94 -1.12
CA LEU A 26 9.44 -6.92 0.32
C LEU A 26 10.41 -5.94 0.97
N VAL A 27 9.91 -5.15 1.91
CA VAL A 27 10.72 -4.20 2.68
C VAL A 27 11.91 -4.89 3.34
N ARG A 28 11.69 -6.04 3.97
CA ARG A 28 12.76 -6.76 4.66
C ARG A 28 13.86 -7.26 3.72
N ASP A 29 13.52 -7.57 2.47
CA ASP A 29 14.50 -8.08 1.49
C ASP A 29 15.42 -6.97 0.99
N GLN A 30 15.05 -5.72 1.20
CA GLN A 30 15.87 -4.57 0.84
C GLN A 30 16.59 -3.94 2.03
N GLY A 31 16.50 -4.56 3.21
CA GLY A 31 17.13 -4.00 4.41
C GLY A 31 16.43 -2.74 4.92
N LEU A 32 15.17 -2.57 4.61
CA LEU A 32 14.40 -1.39 5.00
C LEU A 32 13.61 -1.57 6.30
N SER A 33 13.63 -2.77 6.89
CA SER A 33 12.93 -3.05 8.14
C SER A 33 13.42 -2.12 9.24
N GLY A 34 12.48 -1.52 9.98
CA GLY A 34 12.79 -0.62 11.07
C GLY A 34 13.22 0.78 10.64
N LYS A 35 13.25 1.07 9.35
CA LYS A 35 13.57 2.42 8.87
C LYS A 35 12.38 3.36 9.07
N PRO A 36 12.62 4.67 9.26
CA PRO A 36 11.53 5.64 9.37
C PRO A 36 10.63 5.63 8.14
N ASP A 37 9.37 6.01 8.34
CA ASP A 37 8.38 6.10 7.27
C ASP A 37 8.85 6.99 6.11
N SER A 38 9.52 8.09 6.44
CA SER A 38 10.05 9.03 5.44
C SER A 38 11.08 8.39 4.53
N VAL A 39 11.87 7.44 5.05
CA VAL A 39 12.85 6.70 4.24
C VAL A 39 12.12 5.69 3.35
N LEU A 40 11.22 4.93 3.92
CA LEU A 40 10.47 3.91 3.19
C LEU A 40 9.70 4.51 2.01
N ILE A 41 8.96 5.59 2.25
CA ILE A 41 8.13 6.18 1.21
C ILE A 41 8.98 6.79 0.09
N GLU A 42 10.16 7.31 0.41
CA GLU A 42 11.06 7.85 -0.61
C GLU A 42 11.65 6.75 -1.48
N VAL A 43 11.95 5.60 -0.92
CA VAL A 43 12.37 4.44 -1.71
C VAL A 43 11.25 4.02 -2.66
N CYS A 44 10.01 3.97 -2.16
CA CYS A 44 8.86 3.66 -3.00
C CYS A 44 8.72 4.66 -4.15
N ARG A 45 8.89 5.94 -3.87
CA ARG A 45 8.82 6.99 -4.88
C ARG A 45 9.88 6.81 -5.94
N ALA A 46 11.13 6.61 -5.53
CA ALA A 46 12.25 6.45 -6.46
C ALA A 46 12.06 5.22 -7.35
N GLU A 47 11.49 4.15 -6.82
CA GLU A 47 11.24 2.91 -7.57
C GLU A 47 9.91 2.89 -8.31
N GLU A 48 9.10 3.92 -8.14
CA GLU A 48 7.76 4.00 -8.70
C GLU A 48 6.90 2.80 -8.29
N ARG A 49 6.98 2.44 -7.00
CA ARG A 49 6.23 1.34 -6.41
C ARG A 49 5.09 1.86 -5.55
N CYS A 50 3.94 1.20 -5.64
CA CYS A 50 2.83 1.41 -4.71
C CYS A 50 3.18 0.77 -3.38
N LEU A 51 3.04 1.52 -2.29
CA LEU A 51 3.23 0.99 -0.94
C LEU A 51 1.95 0.32 -0.47
N VAL A 52 2.06 -0.92 0.01
CA VAL A 52 0.95 -1.63 0.68
C VAL A 52 1.36 -1.84 2.12
N THR A 53 0.58 -1.34 3.07
CA THR A 53 0.96 -1.28 4.48
C THR A 53 -0.24 -1.40 5.40
N LEU A 54 0.00 -1.81 6.65
CA LEU A 54 -0.97 -1.73 7.74
C LEU A 54 -0.84 -0.44 8.56
N ASP A 55 0.19 0.34 8.31
CA ASP A 55 0.49 1.53 9.11
C ASP A 55 -0.40 2.69 8.70
N LEU A 56 -1.33 3.06 9.60
CA LEU A 56 -2.27 4.15 9.36
C LEU A 56 -1.60 5.52 9.26
N ASP A 57 -0.36 5.67 9.71
CA ASP A 57 0.36 6.93 9.58
C ASP A 57 0.52 7.34 8.12
N PHE A 58 0.60 6.38 7.19
CA PHE A 58 0.69 6.66 5.76
C PHE A 58 -0.63 7.21 5.17
N SER A 59 -1.72 7.20 5.92
CA SER A 59 -2.97 7.82 5.48
C SER A 59 -3.02 9.33 5.74
N HIS A 60 -1.99 9.88 6.35
CA HIS A 60 -1.88 11.31 6.63
C HIS A 60 -1.48 12.06 5.35
N ILE A 61 -2.44 12.61 4.63
CA ILE A 61 -2.18 13.20 3.32
C ILE A 61 -1.35 14.49 3.37
N LEU A 62 -1.27 15.14 4.53
CA LEU A 62 -0.39 16.31 4.69
C LEU A 62 1.06 15.90 4.82
N ASN A 63 1.33 14.79 5.50
CA ASN A 63 2.69 14.27 5.66
C ASN A 63 3.14 13.46 4.44
N PHE A 64 2.21 12.73 3.83
CA PHE A 64 2.46 11.88 2.68
C PHE A 64 1.46 12.21 1.58
N PRO A 65 1.65 13.33 0.86
CA PRO A 65 0.71 13.73 -0.19
C PRO A 65 0.66 12.68 -1.30
N PRO A 66 -0.49 12.06 -1.55
CA PRO A 66 -0.58 10.99 -2.54
C PRO A 66 -0.09 11.37 -3.94
N SER A 67 -0.23 12.64 -4.32
CA SER A 67 0.20 13.11 -5.63
C SER A 67 1.68 12.89 -5.92
N ARG A 68 2.49 12.66 -4.89
CA ARG A 68 3.95 12.47 -5.05
C ARG A 68 4.35 11.01 -5.25
N TYR A 69 3.44 10.08 -5.09
CA TYR A 69 3.78 8.65 -5.02
C TYR A 69 3.00 7.84 -6.05
N ALA A 70 3.50 6.65 -6.34
CA ALA A 70 2.86 5.74 -7.30
C ALA A 70 1.66 5.01 -6.69
N GLY A 71 1.23 5.42 -5.51
CA GLY A 71 0.08 4.89 -4.82
C GLY A 71 0.43 4.47 -3.40
N ILE A 72 -0.53 4.62 -2.50
CA ILE A 72 -0.44 4.14 -1.13
C ILE A 72 -1.72 3.39 -0.83
N ALA A 73 -1.60 2.11 -0.47
CA ALA A 73 -2.73 1.29 -0.04
C ALA A 73 -2.54 0.95 1.44
N VAL A 74 -3.38 1.51 2.28
CA VAL A 74 -3.38 1.21 3.72
C VAL A 74 -4.49 0.21 3.99
N LEU A 75 -4.13 -0.96 4.49
CA LEU A 75 -5.10 -1.98 4.87
C LEU A 75 -5.58 -1.68 6.29
N ARG A 76 -6.87 -1.41 6.43
CA ARG A 76 -7.47 -1.08 7.71
C ARG A 76 -8.37 -2.22 8.17
N LEU A 77 -7.97 -2.88 9.25
CA LEU A 77 -8.64 -4.08 9.73
C LEU A 77 -8.88 -3.98 11.24
N PRO A 78 -9.90 -4.69 11.74
CA PRO A 78 -10.17 -4.70 13.18
C PRO A 78 -9.05 -5.42 13.94
N GLU A 79 -8.77 -4.96 15.14
CA GLU A 79 -7.83 -5.60 16.04
C GLU A 79 -8.53 -6.68 16.88
N PRO A 80 -7.89 -7.81 17.14
CA PRO A 80 -6.60 -8.24 16.59
C PRO A 80 -6.75 -8.68 15.13
N ILE A 81 -5.72 -8.38 14.34
CA ILE A 81 -5.78 -8.65 12.89
C ILE A 81 -5.56 -10.14 12.64
N SER A 82 -6.53 -10.80 12.01
CA SER A 82 -6.42 -12.21 11.66
C SER A 82 -5.82 -12.38 10.26
N ARG A 83 -5.25 -13.56 10.04
CA ARG A 83 -4.76 -13.91 8.70
C ARG A 83 -5.87 -13.86 7.67
N GLN A 84 -7.05 -14.35 8.02
CA GLN A 84 -8.20 -14.35 7.13
C GLN A 84 -8.60 -12.94 6.74
N ASP A 85 -8.62 -12.01 7.70
CA ASP A 85 -8.94 -10.61 7.42
C ASP A 85 -7.92 -9.97 6.48
N LEU A 86 -6.64 -10.25 6.70
CA LEU A 86 -5.57 -9.78 5.80
C LEU A 86 -5.76 -10.30 4.38
N GLN A 87 -6.09 -11.59 4.24
CA GLN A 87 -6.31 -12.18 2.93
C GLN A 87 -7.50 -11.56 2.22
N GLU A 88 -8.60 -11.34 2.94
CA GLU A 88 -9.80 -10.73 2.37
C GLU A 88 -9.54 -9.30 1.93
N ALA A 89 -8.86 -8.51 2.74
CA ALA A 89 -8.51 -7.14 2.36
C ALA A 89 -7.57 -7.12 1.16
N THR A 90 -6.63 -8.06 1.09
CA THR A 90 -5.72 -8.17 -0.05
C THR A 90 -6.48 -8.52 -1.33
N ARG A 91 -7.46 -9.43 -1.25
CA ARG A 91 -8.30 -9.74 -2.41
C ARG A 91 -9.13 -8.55 -2.84
N THR A 92 -9.63 -7.77 -1.88
CA THR A 92 -10.34 -6.52 -2.17
C THR A 92 -9.42 -5.54 -2.92
N LEU A 93 -8.18 -5.42 -2.48
CA LEU A 93 -7.18 -4.58 -3.14
C LEU A 93 -6.92 -5.07 -4.56
N LEU A 94 -6.69 -6.37 -4.74
CA LEU A 94 -6.43 -6.96 -6.06
C LEU A 94 -7.56 -6.70 -7.03
N GLU A 95 -8.80 -6.87 -6.58
CA GLU A 95 -9.97 -6.63 -7.41
C GLU A 95 -10.04 -5.15 -7.83
N ALA A 96 -9.80 -4.25 -6.91
CA ALA A 96 -9.82 -2.81 -7.21
C ALA A 96 -8.70 -2.42 -8.18
N LEU A 97 -7.49 -2.99 -8.01
CA LEU A 97 -6.37 -2.75 -8.91
C LEU A 97 -6.64 -3.23 -10.34
N GLY A 98 -7.48 -4.25 -10.48
CA GLY A 98 -7.90 -4.74 -11.80
C GLY A 98 -8.90 -3.84 -12.49
N ARG A 99 -9.52 -2.90 -11.77
CA ARG A 99 -10.56 -2.03 -12.31
C ARG A 99 -10.10 -0.60 -12.50
N ARG A 100 -9.15 -0.12 -11.69
CA ARG A 100 -8.75 1.29 -11.72
C ARG A 100 -7.34 1.47 -11.18
N SER A 101 -6.76 2.62 -11.50
CA SER A 101 -5.40 2.94 -11.11
C SER A 101 -5.35 3.56 -9.72
N ILE A 102 -4.38 3.13 -8.92
CA ILE A 102 -4.08 3.73 -7.61
C ILE A 102 -3.01 4.83 -7.74
N ASP A 103 -2.42 5.00 -8.91
CA ASP A 103 -1.33 5.96 -9.10
C ASP A 103 -1.73 7.35 -8.61
N ARG A 104 -0.88 7.93 -7.75
CA ARG A 104 -1.07 9.26 -7.16
C ARG A 104 -2.30 9.36 -6.24
N LYS A 105 -2.73 8.23 -5.70
CA LYS A 105 -3.90 8.17 -4.82
C LYS A 105 -3.58 7.41 -3.55
N LEU A 106 -4.35 7.68 -2.52
CA LEU A 106 -4.37 6.91 -1.29
C LEU A 106 -5.65 6.09 -1.26
N TRP A 107 -5.50 4.79 -1.07
CA TRP A 107 -6.65 3.90 -0.83
C TRP A 107 -6.60 3.40 0.60
N ILE A 108 -7.72 3.51 1.30
CA ILE A 108 -7.94 2.83 2.56
C ILE A 108 -8.77 1.59 2.26
N VAL A 109 -8.17 0.43 2.43
CA VAL A 109 -8.74 -0.86 2.01
C VAL A 109 -9.16 -1.67 3.23
N SER A 110 -10.41 -2.06 3.29
CA SER A 110 -10.92 -2.99 4.27
C SER A 110 -11.57 -4.17 3.54
N LYS A 111 -12.25 -5.05 4.26
CA LYS A 111 -12.86 -6.21 3.63
C LYS A 111 -14.03 -5.74 2.76
N GLY A 112 -13.89 -5.92 1.45
CA GLY A 112 -14.94 -5.60 0.49
C GLY A 112 -15.12 -4.10 0.20
N ARG A 113 -14.25 -3.24 0.70
CA ARG A 113 -14.43 -1.80 0.59
C ARG A 113 -13.13 -1.07 0.35
N VAL A 114 -13.12 -0.13 -0.60
CA VAL A 114 -12.00 0.76 -0.88
C VAL A 114 -12.50 2.20 -0.81
N ARG A 115 -11.84 3.02 0.00
CA ARG A 115 -12.03 4.47 0.00
C ARG A 115 -10.83 5.11 -0.67
N GLU A 116 -11.08 6.02 -1.58
CA GLU A 116 -10.05 6.67 -2.35
C GLU A 116 -9.92 8.13 -1.97
N TYR A 117 -8.67 8.55 -1.79
CA TYR A 117 -8.32 9.94 -1.48
C TYR A 117 -7.20 10.39 -2.39
N TRP A 118 -7.17 11.69 -2.66
CA TRP A 118 -6.09 12.30 -3.42
C TRP A 118 -5.79 13.66 -2.83
N SER A 119 -4.59 14.17 -3.07
CA SER A 119 -4.23 15.51 -2.63
C SER A 119 -4.50 16.49 -3.77
N ASP A 120 -4.91 17.70 -3.41
CA ASP A 120 -5.03 18.79 -4.37
C ASP A 120 -3.68 19.46 -4.47
N ASP A 121 -2.97 19.22 -5.56
CA ASP A 121 -1.63 19.77 -5.79
C ASP A 121 -1.62 20.87 -6.85
N ARG A 122 -2.78 21.41 -7.16
CA ARG A 122 -2.85 22.57 -8.05
C ARG A 122 -2.20 23.77 -7.37
N GLU A 123 -1.40 24.48 -8.14
CA GLU A 123 -0.77 25.66 -7.61
C GLU A 123 -1.78 26.71 -7.21
N PRO A 124 -1.58 27.36 -6.07
CA PRO A 124 -2.46 28.44 -5.64
C PRO A 124 -2.38 29.65 -6.57
#